data_3e04b9f14046165afdf578749faf9ec8
#
_entry.id   3e04b9f14046165afdf578749faf9ec8
#
_cell.length_a   1.000
_cell.length_b   1.000
_cell.length_c   1.000
_cell.angle_alpha   90.00
_cell.angle_beta   90.00
_cell.angle_gamma   90.00
#
_symmetry.space_group_name_H-M   'P 1'
#
loop_
_entity.id
_entity.type
_entity.pdbx_description
1 polymer ?
#
loop_
_entity_poly.entity_id
_entity_poly.type
_entity_poly.pdbx_seq_one_letter_code
_entity_poly.pdbx_strand_id
1 'polypeptide(L)'
;MEKEYNRSPQEVLEELGSCPTGLTEAEAAERLAKHGPNKLKEAEKPSLLQRFLTQLKDPMLLILMAAAAVSAVTNALSGESFTEVFIILVVVLLNAVLGVVQESKAEAAIEALQTMTAAKCKVLRDGHQVIIESSQLVPGDVVLLEAGDAVPADGRLLESASMKIEEAALTGESVPVTKAVGLLTGDNVPLGDRKNMCYMGSTVVYGRGKAVITATGMDTEMGKIAGVLAQTEQEQTPLQRKLNELGKTMSKLVLGICVFIFIFDLVVAGEFTLDTVLSTFMVAVSLAVAAIPEGLATVVTVVLSIGVTNMSKQHAVIRRLTAV
;
A
#
# COMPACT_ATOMS: atom_id res chain seq x y z
N MET A 1 -2.71 32.99 -10.80
CA MET A 1 -3.45 32.96 -9.53
C MET A 1 -2.49 33.33 -8.43
N GLU A 2 -2.85 34.31 -7.61
CA GLU A 2 -2.06 34.58 -6.40
C GLU A 2 -2.18 33.39 -5.45
N LYS A 3 -1.05 33.01 -4.85
CA LYS A 3 -1.01 31.86 -3.94
C LYS A 3 -1.51 32.26 -2.55
N GLU A 4 -2.04 31.32 -1.78
CA GLU A 4 -2.68 31.53 -0.48
C GLU A 4 -1.78 32.26 0.52
N TYR A 5 -0.45 32.07 0.43
CA TYR A 5 0.52 32.73 1.31
C TYR A 5 0.71 34.24 1.00
N ASN A 6 0.31 34.70 -0.20
CA ASN A 6 0.38 36.12 -0.59
C ASN A 6 -0.89 36.90 -0.24
N ARG A 7 -1.92 36.22 0.31
CA ARG A 7 -3.22 36.79 0.63
C ARG A 7 -3.42 36.94 2.14
N SER A 8 -4.24 37.89 2.52
CA SER A 8 -4.65 38.04 3.90
C SER A 8 -5.52 36.85 4.35
N PRO A 9 -5.56 36.55 5.66
CA PRO A 9 -6.46 35.54 6.19
C PRO A 9 -7.91 35.70 5.79
N GLN A 10 -8.40 36.96 5.72
CA GLN A 10 -9.77 37.30 5.33
C GLN A 10 -10.02 36.94 3.86
N GLU A 11 -9.14 37.35 2.95
CA GLU A 11 -9.27 37.05 1.53
C GLU A 11 -9.31 35.55 1.25
N VAL A 12 -8.49 34.74 1.99
CA VAL A 12 -8.49 33.29 1.86
C VAL A 12 -9.79 32.67 2.39
N LEU A 13 -10.32 33.17 3.52
CA LEU A 13 -11.62 32.74 4.04
C LEU A 13 -12.75 33.04 3.06
N GLU A 14 -12.79 34.27 2.48
CA GLU A 14 -13.81 34.67 1.49
C GLU A 14 -13.75 33.83 0.23
N GLU A 15 -12.54 33.55 -0.30
CA GLU A 15 -12.37 32.71 -1.49
C GLU A 15 -12.84 31.27 -1.24
N LEU A 16 -12.56 30.73 -0.04
CA LEU A 16 -13.01 29.41 0.37
C LEU A 16 -14.50 29.39 0.78
N GLY A 17 -15.19 30.50 0.78
CA GLY A 17 -16.56 30.62 1.27
C GLY A 17 -16.67 30.11 2.72
N SER A 18 -15.74 30.53 3.56
CA SER A 18 -15.64 30.10 4.97
C SER A 18 -15.65 31.36 5.89
N CYS A 19 -15.75 31.15 7.17
CA CYS A 19 -15.70 32.20 8.17
C CYS A 19 -14.81 31.79 9.38
N PRO A 20 -14.37 32.74 10.21
CA PRO A 20 -13.51 32.46 11.36
C PRO A 20 -14.13 31.53 12.39
N THR A 21 -15.46 31.36 12.40
CA THR A 21 -16.20 30.42 13.25
C THR A 21 -16.35 29.02 12.63
N GLY A 22 -15.81 28.81 11.43
CA GLY A 22 -15.84 27.54 10.70
C GLY A 22 -17.07 27.36 9.82
N LEU A 23 -17.11 26.28 9.09
CA LEU A 23 -18.24 25.86 8.24
C LEU A 23 -19.39 25.33 9.09
N THR A 24 -20.58 25.31 8.51
CA THR A 24 -21.68 24.52 9.07
C THR A 24 -21.48 23.03 8.78
N GLU A 25 -22.09 22.16 9.58
CA GLU A 25 -22.03 20.70 9.35
C GLU A 25 -22.58 20.31 7.97
N ALA A 26 -23.62 20.98 7.49
CA ALA A 26 -24.20 20.73 6.18
C ALA A 26 -23.24 21.10 5.03
N GLU A 27 -22.59 22.27 5.11
CA GLU A 27 -21.59 22.72 4.13
C GLU A 27 -20.38 21.79 4.12
N ALA A 28 -19.92 21.35 5.28
CA ALA A 28 -18.80 20.41 5.39
C ALA A 28 -19.15 19.06 4.75
N ALA A 29 -20.37 18.55 4.94
CA ALA A 29 -20.82 17.31 4.32
C ALA A 29 -20.93 17.44 2.79
N GLU A 30 -21.43 18.55 2.27
CA GLU A 30 -21.50 18.83 0.83
C GLU A 30 -20.08 18.90 0.21
N ARG A 31 -19.16 19.61 0.87
CA ARG A 31 -17.77 19.71 0.42
C ARG A 31 -17.06 18.37 0.46
N LEU A 32 -17.33 17.53 1.48
CA LEU A 32 -16.78 16.20 1.58
C LEU A 32 -17.25 15.31 0.42
N ALA A 33 -18.50 15.41 0.03
CA ALA A 33 -19.04 14.70 -1.14
C ALA A 33 -18.41 15.16 -2.45
N LYS A 34 -18.07 16.48 -2.56
CA LYS A 34 -17.48 17.08 -3.76
C LYS A 34 -15.97 16.83 -3.87
N HIS A 35 -15.20 17.02 -2.80
CA HIS A 35 -13.72 16.94 -2.79
C HIS A 35 -13.20 15.56 -2.42
N GLY A 36 -14.05 14.70 -1.83
CA GLY A 36 -13.64 13.40 -1.30
C GLY A 36 -12.94 13.49 0.06
N PRO A 37 -12.58 12.36 0.65
CA PRO A 37 -11.94 12.29 1.96
C PRO A 37 -10.49 12.83 1.91
N ASN A 38 -10.07 13.49 3.00
CA ASN A 38 -8.69 13.93 3.18
C ASN A 38 -7.77 12.72 3.45
N LYS A 39 -7.47 11.98 2.40
CA LYS A 39 -6.58 10.81 2.41
C LYS A 39 -5.62 10.89 1.23
N LEU A 40 -4.40 10.48 1.44
CA LEU A 40 -3.47 10.22 0.34
C LEU A 40 -3.96 9.01 -0.45
N LYS A 41 -3.89 9.09 -1.77
CA LYS A 41 -4.32 8.00 -2.64
C LYS A 41 -3.41 6.80 -2.41
N GLU A 42 -3.95 5.74 -1.86
CA GLU A 42 -3.28 4.45 -1.80
C GLU A 42 -3.25 3.84 -3.21
N ALA A 43 -2.26 2.98 -3.47
CA ALA A 43 -2.22 2.22 -4.72
C ALA A 43 -3.52 1.44 -4.89
N GLU A 44 -4.07 1.45 -6.10
CA GLU A 44 -5.31 0.73 -6.38
C GLU A 44 -5.16 -0.75 -6.02
N LYS A 45 -6.05 -1.24 -5.17
CA LYS A 45 -6.04 -2.66 -4.79
C LYS A 45 -6.37 -3.50 -6.02
N PRO A 46 -5.54 -4.50 -6.36
CA PRO A 46 -5.83 -5.37 -7.48
C PRO A 46 -7.15 -6.12 -7.24
N SER A 47 -7.97 -6.26 -8.28
CA SER A 47 -9.22 -7.02 -8.20
C SER A 47 -8.95 -8.50 -7.89
N LEU A 48 -9.93 -9.21 -7.34
CA LEU A 48 -9.80 -10.65 -7.07
C LEU A 48 -9.41 -11.44 -8.31
N LEU A 49 -9.91 -11.06 -9.48
CA LEU A 49 -9.54 -11.67 -10.74
C LEU A 49 -8.08 -11.40 -11.12
N GLN A 50 -7.61 -10.17 -10.92
CA GLN A 50 -6.21 -9.83 -11.16
C GLN A 50 -5.28 -10.61 -10.22
N ARG A 51 -5.62 -10.72 -8.94
CA ARG A 51 -4.87 -11.54 -7.97
C ARG A 51 -4.83 -13.00 -8.39
N PHE A 52 -5.97 -13.56 -8.80
CA PHE A 52 -6.04 -14.94 -9.30
C PHE A 52 -5.15 -15.15 -10.53
N LEU A 53 -5.20 -14.24 -11.51
CA LEU A 53 -4.34 -14.30 -12.69
C LEU A 53 -2.86 -14.12 -12.35
N THR A 54 -2.55 -13.33 -11.32
CA THR A 54 -1.17 -13.17 -10.83
C THR A 54 -0.67 -14.44 -10.16
N GLN A 55 -1.52 -15.13 -9.37
CA GLN A 55 -1.19 -16.44 -8.81
C GLN A 55 -0.89 -17.46 -9.90
N LEU A 56 -1.66 -17.49 -10.99
CA LEU A 56 -1.40 -18.40 -12.12
C LEU A 56 -0.07 -18.12 -12.85
N LYS A 57 0.53 -16.94 -12.68
CA LYS A 57 1.87 -16.62 -13.20
C LYS A 57 3.01 -17.12 -12.30
N ASP A 58 2.68 -17.71 -11.15
CA ASP A 58 3.69 -18.35 -10.31
C ASP A 58 4.45 -19.41 -11.13
N PRO A 59 5.80 -19.41 -11.11
CA PRO A 59 6.61 -20.34 -11.90
C PRO A 59 6.24 -21.81 -11.67
N MET A 60 5.78 -22.13 -10.47
CA MET A 60 5.40 -23.50 -10.11
C MET A 60 4.08 -23.89 -10.73
N LEU A 61 3.06 -23.02 -10.67
CA LEU A 61 1.79 -23.29 -11.31
C LEU A 61 1.94 -23.33 -12.84
N LEU A 62 2.88 -22.55 -13.41
CA LEU A 62 3.22 -22.62 -14.82
C LEU A 62 3.83 -23.99 -15.20
N ILE A 63 4.73 -24.54 -14.36
CA ILE A 63 5.28 -25.88 -14.60
C ILE A 63 4.18 -26.94 -14.53
N LEU A 64 3.29 -26.88 -13.52
CA LEU A 64 2.13 -27.76 -13.39
C LEU A 64 1.19 -27.66 -14.59
N MET A 65 0.91 -26.45 -15.07
CA MET A 65 0.09 -26.24 -16.26
C MET A 65 0.75 -26.80 -17.52
N ALA A 66 2.05 -26.62 -17.67
CA ALA A 66 2.82 -27.22 -18.77
C ALA A 66 2.77 -28.75 -18.72
N ALA A 67 2.94 -29.33 -17.54
CA ALA A 67 2.81 -30.77 -17.32
C ALA A 67 1.40 -31.28 -17.69
N ALA A 68 0.36 -30.59 -17.22
CA ALA A 68 -1.02 -30.92 -17.56
C ALA A 68 -1.26 -30.86 -19.08
N ALA A 69 -0.69 -29.85 -19.76
CA ALA A 69 -0.80 -29.73 -21.22
C ALA A 69 -0.11 -30.89 -21.96
N VAL A 70 1.11 -31.27 -21.51
CA VAL A 70 1.80 -32.42 -22.09
C VAL A 70 1.03 -33.71 -21.85
N SER A 71 0.57 -33.95 -20.61
CA SER A 71 -0.24 -35.11 -20.26
C SER A 71 -1.54 -35.18 -21.07
N ALA A 72 -2.21 -34.02 -21.29
CA ALA A 72 -3.42 -33.95 -22.12
C ALA A 72 -3.16 -34.35 -23.56
N VAL A 73 -2.06 -33.87 -24.16
CA VAL A 73 -1.66 -34.25 -25.53
C VAL A 73 -1.36 -35.74 -25.64
N THR A 74 -0.61 -36.25 -24.67
CA THR A 74 -0.24 -37.67 -24.61
C THR A 74 -1.48 -38.57 -24.52
N ASN A 75 -2.37 -38.28 -23.54
CA ASN A 75 -3.58 -39.08 -23.32
C ASN A 75 -4.52 -39.02 -24.54
N ALA A 76 -4.55 -37.87 -25.25
CA ALA A 76 -5.31 -37.73 -26.50
C ALA A 76 -4.76 -38.61 -27.64
N LEU A 77 -3.43 -38.78 -27.70
CA LEU A 77 -2.77 -39.60 -28.73
C LEU A 77 -2.83 -41.09 -28.38
N SER A 78 -2.69 -41.45 -27.09
CA SER A 78 -2.70 -42.85 -26.59
C SER A 78 -4.12 -43.38 -26.33
N GLY A 79 -5.16 -42.54 -26.36
CA GLY A 79 -6.53 -42.91 -26.02
C GLY A 79 -6.74 -43.22 -24.54
N GLU A 80 -5.85 -42.71 -23.67
CA GLU A 80 -5.91 -42.91 -22.22
C GLU A 80 -6.86 -41.90 -21.54
N SER A 81 -7.13 -42.17 -20.23
CA SER A 81 -8.03 -41.33 -19.44
C SER A 81 -7.40 -39.98 -19.10
N PHE A 82 -8.19 -38.91 -19.16
CA PHE A 82 -7.80 -37.54 -18.75
C PHE A 82 -7.84 -37.34 -17.22
N THR A 83 -7.91 -38.40 -16.44
CA THR A 83 -8.04 -38.31 -14.97
C THR A 83 -6.86 -37.57 -14.32
N GLU A 84 -5.63 -37.83 -14.78
CA GLU A 84 -4.43 -37.16 -14.27
C GLU A 84 -4.44 -35.65 -14.58
N VAL A 85 -4.79 -35.29 -15.82
CA VAL A 85 -4.91 -33.90 -16.24
C VAL A 85 -5.94 -33.16 -15.39
N PHE A 86 -7.08 -33.82 -15.12
CA PHE A 86 -8.11 -33.24 -14.28
C PHE A 86 -7.63 -33.02 -12.83
N ILE A 87 -6.90 -33.99 -12.25
CA ILE A 87 -6.33 -33.88 -10.91
C ILE A 87 -5.34 -32.72 -10.85
N ILE A 88 -4.43 -32.58 -11.81
CA ILE A 88 -3.45 -31.49 -11.84
C ILE A 88 -4.18 -30.13 -11.94
N LEU A 89 -5.19 -30.01 -12.80
CA LEU A 89 -5.94 -28.76 -12.92
C LEU A 89 -6.70 -28.40 -11.65
N VAL A 90 -7.26 -29.40 -10.94
CA VAL A 90 -7.90 -29.18 -9.62
C VAL A 90 -6.88 -28.69 -8.60
N VAL A 91 -5.69 -29.26 -8.56
CA VAL A 91 -4.60 -28.82 -7.66
C VAL A 91 -4.17 -27.39 -8.00
N VAL A 92 -3.97 -27.04 -9.29
CA VAL A 92 -3.64 -25.69 -9.72
C VAL A 92 -4.72 -24.69 -9.29
N LEU A 93 -5.98 -25.05 -9.49
CA LEU A 93 -7.13 -24.21 -9.10
C LEU A 93 -7.18 -24.00 -7.57
N LEU A 94 -7.03 -25.07 -6.81
CA LEU A 94 -7.03 -25.01 -5.33
C LEU A 94 -5.89 -24.13 -4.82
N ASN A 95 -4.68 -24.30 -5.34
CA ASN A 95 -3.52 -23.49 -4.95
C ASN A 95 -3.72 -22.01 -5.30
N ALA A 96 -4.22 -21.70 -6.49
CA ALA A 96 -4.50 -20.33 -6.89
C ALA A 96 -5.58 -19.69 -6.00
N VAL A 97 -6.64 -20.40 -5.67
CA VAL A 97 -7.71 -19.92 -4.77
C VAL A 97 -7.18 -19.73 -3.34
N LEU A 98 -6.42 -20.70 -2.82
CA LEU A 98 -5.80 -20.58 -1.49
C LEU A 98 -4.86 -19.37 -1.41
N GLY A 99 -4.03 -19.15 -2.43
CA GLY A 99 -3.15 -17.99 -2.52
C GLY A 99 -3.94 -16.67 -2.45
N VAL A 100 -5.00 -16.53 -3.24
CA VAL A 100 -5.86 -15.33 -3.20
C VAL A 100 -6.52 -15.14 -1.82
N VAL A 101 -7.01 -16.20 -1.20
CA VAL A 101 -7.64 -16.13 0.14
C VAL A 101 -6.63 -15.71 1.21
N GLN A 102 -5.43 -16.26 1.18
CA GLN A 102 -4.36 -15.93 2.13
C GLN A 102 -3.90 -14.47 1.96
N GLU A 103 -3.67 -14.02 0.73
CA GLU A 103 -3.32 -12.63 0.40
C GLU A 103 -4.40 -11.66 0.86
N SER A 104 -5.67 -11.95 0.58
CA SER A 104 -6.81 -11.13 1.00
C SER A 104 -6.95 -11.04 2.52
N LYS A 105 -6.70 -12.12 3.25
CA LYS A 105 -6.73 -12.12 4.72
C LYS A 105 -5.57 -11.31 5.31
N ALA A 106 -4.37 -11.41 4.74
CA ALA A 106 -3.22 -10.63 5.18
C ALA A 106 -3.48 -9.12 4.98
N GLU A 107 -4.03 -8.73 3.83
CA GLU A 107 -4.37 -7.33 3.54
C GLU A 107 -5.47 -6.80 4.46
N ALA A 108 -6.53 -7.57 4.70
CA ALA A 108 -7.61 -7.19 5.61
C ALA A 108 -7.10 -6.97 7.06
N ALA A 109 -6.12 -7.77 7.51
CA ALA A 109 -5.51 -7.59 8.83
C ALA A 109 -4.72 -6.27 8.91
N ILE A 110 -4.00 -5.89 7.84
CA ILE A 110 -3.28 -4.61 7.74
C ILE A 110 -4.26 -3.43 7.75
N GLU A 111 -5.34 -3.51 6.98
CA GLU A 111 -6.37 -2.46 6.89
C GLU A 111 -7.08 -2.24 8.22
N ALA A 112 -7.40 -3.32 8.96
CA ALA A 112 -7.97 -3.23 10.29
C ALA A 112 -7.05 -2.48 11.29
N LEU A 113 -5.73 -2.65 11.18
CA LEU A 113 -4.75 -1.92 11.99
C LEU A 113 -4.69 -0.44 11.63
N GLN A 114 -4.76 -0.10 10.35
CA GLN A 114 -4.76 1.29 9.89
C GLN A 114 -6.00 2.06 10.36
N THR A 115 -7.17 1.40 10.37
CA THR A 115 -8.42 2.01 10.83
C THR A 115 -8.42 2.29 12.34
N MET A 116 -7.73 1.47 13.15
CA MET A 116 -7.63 1.70 14.60
C MET A 116 -6.77 2.91 14.97
N THR A 117 -5.93 3.40 14.06
CA THR A 117 -5.01 4.54 14.25
C THR A 117 -5.44 5.78 13.48
N ALA A 118 -6.73 5.90 13.10
CA ALA A 118 -7.24 7.08 12.41
C ALA A 118 -6.95 8.35 13.19
N ALA A 119 -6.17 9.26 12.58
CA ALA A 119 -5.81 10.53 13.20
C ALA A 119 -7.05 11.40 13.38
N LYS A 120 -7.21 11.97 14.56
CA LYS A 120 -8.28 12.92 14.90
C LYS A 120 -7.74 14.32 14.92
N CYS A 121 -8.57 15.30 14.58
CA CYS A 121 -8.24 16.71 14.64
C CYS A 121 -9.39 17.52 15.24
N LYS A 122 -9.05 18.69 15.79
CA LYS A 122 -10.00 19.66 16.37
C LYS A 122 -10.36 20.66 15.31
N VAL A 123 -11.63 20.83 15.02
CA VAL A 123 -12.16 21.82 14.06
C VAL A 123 -13.18 22.71 14.70
N LEU A 124 -13.37 23.89 14.12
CA LEU A 124 -14.53 24.74 14.43
C LEU A 124 -15.60 24.48 13.38
N ARG A 125 -16.79 24.08 13.82
CA ARG A 125 -18.00 23.99 13.00
C ARG A 125 -19.18 24.57 13.77
N ASP A 126 -20.01 25.33 13.09
CA ASP A 126 -21.14 26.06 13.71
C ASP A 126 -20.71 26.89 14.94
N GLY A 127 -19.48 27.43 14.94
CA GLY A 127 -18.92 28.20 16.04
C GLY A 127 -18.47 27.37 17.27
N HIS A 128 -18.59 26.05 17.19
CA HIS A 128 -18.20 25.15 18.29
C HIS A 128 -16.99 24.29 17.90
N GLN A 129 -16.16 23.97 18.90
CA GLN A 129 -15.06 23.04 18.71
C GLN A 129 -15.60 21.59 18.68
N VAL A 130 -15.32 20.89 17.61
CA VAL A 130 -15.66 19.48 17.39
C VAL A 130 -14.41 18.68 17.09
N ILE A 131 -14.34 17.41 17.56
CA ILE A 131 -13.27 16.48 17.22
C ILE A 131 -13.80 15.56 16.14
N ILE A 132 -13.13 15.58 14.98
CA ILE A 132 -13.47 14.74 13.83
C ILE A 132 -12.27 13.86 13.44
N GLU A 133 -12.53 12.83 12.63
CA GLU A 133 -11.45 12.14 11.93
C GLU A 133 -10.82 13.07 10.89
N SER A 134 -9.50 13.10 10.80
CA SER A 134 -8.82 13.96 9.81
C SER A 134 -9.19 13.62 8.37
N SER A 135 -9.70 12.42 8.11
CA SER A 135 -10.28 12.02 6.81
C SER A 135 -11.53 12.80 6.41
N GLN A 136 -12.23 13.41 7.38
CA GLN A 136 -13.47 14.18 7.16
C GLN A 136 -13.20 15.71 6.99
N LEU A 137 -11.93 16.12 7.00
CA LEU A 137 -11.56 17.50 6.73
C LEU A 137 -11.80 17.88 5.29
N VAL A 138 -12.29 19.10 5.10
CA VAL A 138 -12.56 19.69 3.79
C VAL A 138 -11.92 21.07 3.65
N PRO A 139 -11.63 21.54 2.43
CA PRO A 139 -11.21 22.92 2.21
C PRO A 139 -12.23 23.91 2.77
N GLY A 140 -11.76 24.88 3.55
CA GLY A 140 -12.58 25.83 4.28
C GLY A 140 -12.86 25.50 5.74
N ASP A 141 -12.57 24.27 6.21
CA ASP A 141 -12.61 23.97 7.65
C ASP A 141 -11.56 24.79 8.41
N VAL A 142 -11.91 25.24 9.61
CA VAL A 142 -10.98 25.93 10.51
C VAL A 142 -10.50 24.94 11.56
N VAL A 143 -9.19 24.61 11.53
CA VAL A 143 -8.57 23.68 12.48
C VAL A 143 -7.91 24.42 13.63
N LEU A 144 -7.97 23.81 14.81
CA LEU A 144 -7.26 24.25 16.02
C LEU A 144 -6.03 23.36 16.18
N LEU A 145 -4.86 23.99 16.29
CA LEU A 145 -3.57 23.32 16.38
C LEU A 145 -2.88 23.69 17.70
N GLU A 146 -2.42 22.69 18.43
CA GLU A 146 -1.68 22.85 19.70
C GLU A 146 -0.40 21.98 19.68
N ALA A 147 0.54 22.31 20.57
CA ALA A 147 1.77 21.53 20.69
C ALA A 147 1.48 20.04 20.93
N GLY A 148 2.07 19.18 20.10
CA GLY A 148 1.83 17.74 20.05
C GLY A 148 0.88 17.29 18.94
N ASP A 149 0.10 18.22 18.35
CA ASP A 149 -0.81 17.88 17.24
C ASP A 149 -0.05 17.72 15.91
N ALA A 150 -0.44 16.72 15.13
CA ALA A 150 -0.04 16.62 13.73
C ALA A 150 -0.92 17.54 12.88
N VAL A 151 -0.33 18.23 11.92
CA VAL A 151 -1.06 19.06 10.96
C VAL A 151 -1.78 18.12 9.98
N PRO A 152 -3.12 18.15 9.93
CA PRO A 152 -3.90 17.13 9.22
C PRO A 152 -4.05 17.38 7.72
N ALA A 153 -3.85 18.60 7.26
CA ALA A 153 -3.97 19.03 5.86
C ALA A 153 -3.24 20.38 5.67
N ASP A 154 -3.10 20.84 4.43
CA ASP A 154 -2.47 22.13 4.17
C ASP A 154 -3.42 23.28 4.51
N GLY A 155 -2.91 24.30 5.16
CA GLY A 155 -3.74 25.42 5.61
C GLY A 155 -3.01 26.74 5.73
N ARG A 156 -3.80 27.82 5.63
CA ARG A 156 -3.40 29.21 5.88
C ARG A 156 -3.66 29.58 7.34
N LEU A 157 -2.64 30.06 8.04
CA LEU A 157 -2.77 30.45 9.44
C LEU A 157 -3.66 31.68 9.58
N LEU A 158 -4.63 31.59 10.45
CA LEU A 158 -5.51 32.68 10.89
C LEU A 158 -5.00 33.32 12.17
N GLU A 159 -4.48 32.51 13.11
CA GLU A 159 -3.93 32.93 14.39
C GLU A 159 -2.68 32.09 14.71
N SER A 160 -1.71 32.72 15.35
CA SER A 160 -0.49 32.07 15.83
C SER A 160 -0.06 32.68 17.18
N ALA A 161 -0.06 31.86 18.22
CA ALA A 161 0.45 32.23 19.55
C ALA A 161 1.76 31.48 19.78
N SER A 162 2.87 32.09 19.34
CA SER A 162 4.23 31.53 19.42
C SER A 162 4.34 30.12 18.83
N MET A 163 3.54 29.80 17.81
CA MET A 163 3.49 28.47 17.23
C MET A 163 4.77 28.17 16.45
N LYS A 164 5.31 26.97 16.70
CA LYS A 164 6.44 26.42 15.94
C LYS A 164 6.03 25.06 15.39
N ILE A 165 6.32 24.84 14.12
CA ILE A 165 6.00 23.62 13.39
C ILE A 165 7.30 22.98 12.88
N GLU A 166 7.46 21.70 13.11
CA GLU A 166 8.52 20.88 12.52
C GLU A 166 8.04 20.41 11.13
N GLU A 167 8.72 20.83 10.09
CA GLU A 167 8.37 20.56 8.68
C GLU A 167 9.45 19.72 7.97
N ALA A 168 10.27 19.02 8.73
CA ALA A 168 11.41 18.24 8.23
C ALA A 168 11.03 17.24 7.13
N ALA A 169 9.83 16.67 7.19
CA ALA A 169 9.33 15.72 6.18
C ALA A 169 9.17 16.34 4.78
N LEU A 170 8.97 17.66 4.71
CA LEU A 170 8.76 18.38 3.45
C LEU A 170 9.96 19.22 3.03
N THR A 171 10.67 19.82 4.00
CA THR A 171 11.77 20.76 3.74
C THR A 171 13.15 20.14 3.91
N GLY A 172 13.25 19.03 4.64
CA GLY A 172 14.52 18.43 5.05
C GLY A 172 15.19 19.14 6.23
N GLU A 173 14.64 20.26 6.71
CA GLU A 173 15.20 21.04 7.83
C GLU A 173 14.66 20.54 9.18
N SER A 174 15.54 20.11 10.06
CA SER A 174 15.16 19.59 11.40
C SER A 174 14.82 20.69 12.43
N VAL A 175 15.08 21.96 12.11
CA VAL A 175 14.79 23.07 13.04
C VAL A 175 13.34 23.50 12.86
N PRO A 176 12.53 23.54 13.95
CA PRO A 176 11.14 23.98 13.87
C PRO A 176 11.00 25.43 13.40
N VAL A 177 10.12 25.65 12.45
CA VAL A 177 9.84 26.96 11.85
C VAL A 177 8.87 27.72 12.75
N THR A 178 9.24 28.96 13.15
CA THR A 178 8.32 29.87 13.85
C THR A 178 7.27 30.39 12.86
N LYS A 179 6.01 30.19 13.17
CA LYS A 179 4.86 30.56 12.33
C LYS A 179 4.31 31.93 12.69
N ALA A 180 3.93 32.70 11.65
CA ALA A 180 3.38 34.03 11.78
C ALA A 180 2.24 34.22 10.78
N VAL A 181 1.30 35.10 11.05
CA VAL A 181 0.08 35.31 10.23
C VAL A 181 0.31 36.31 9.10
N GLY A 182 1.43 37.06 9.10
CA GLY A 182 1.72 38.13 8.15
C GLY A 182 1.65 37.71 6.68
N LEU A 183 1.47 38.69 5.82
CA LEU A 183 1.55 38.52 4.37
C LEU A 183 3.00 38.24 3.96
N LEU A 184 3.18 37.34 3.02
CA LEU A 184 4.47 37.13 2.36
C LEU A 184 4.41 37.76 0.96
N THR A 185 5.45 38.53 0.63
CA THR A 185 5.59 39.15 -0.68
C THR A 185 6.58 38.36 -1.52
N GLY A 186 6.18 37.95 -2.72
CA GLY A 186 7.05 37.25 -3.66
C GLY A 186 6.31 36.15 -4.43
N ASP A 187 6.59 36.01 -5.71
CA ASP A 187 5.88 35.10 -6.60
C ASP A 187 6.29 33.63 -6.40
N ASN A 188 7.43 33.35 -5.75
CA ASN A 188 7.96 32.00 -5.63
C ASN A 188 8.69 31.77 -4.29
N VAL A 189 7.98 31.98 -3.17
CA VAL A 189 8.51 31.74 -1.84
C VAL A 189 8.72 30.22 -1.65
N PRO A 190 9.94 29.76 -1.30
CA PRO A 190 10.21 28.36 -1.00
C PRO A 190 9.29 27.84 0.13
N LEU A 191 8.98 26.56 0.12
CA LEU A 191 8.02 25.96 1.06
C LEU A 191 8.40 26.21 2.53
N GLY A 192 9.66 26.04 2.89
CA GLY A 192 10.18 26.26 4.25
C GLY A 192 10.11 27.72 4.74
N ASP A 193 10.04 28.68 3.81
CA ASP A 193 9.96 30.11 4.11
C ASP A 193 8.51 30.62 4.24
N ARG A 194 7.50 29.78 3.90
CA ARG A 194 6.09 30.16 4.01
C ARG A 194 5.61 30.09 5.45
N LYS A 195 6.05 31.04 6.25
CA LYS A 195 5.80 31.09 7.71
C LYS A 195 4.32 31.23 8.07
N ASN A 196 3.47 31.63 7.14
CA ASN A 196 2.04 31.81 7.32
C ASN A 196 1.18 30.64 6.85
N MET A 197 1.81 29.55 6.45
CA MET A 197 1.18 28.29 6.05
C MET A 197 1.54 27.17 7.01
N CYS A 198 0.73 26.13 7.06
CA CYS A 198 1.03 24.84 7.69
C CYS A 198 0.71 23.72 6.71
N TYR A 199 1.44 22.61 6.81
CA TYR A 199 1.43 21.55 5.80
C TYR A 199 1.14 20.19 6.41
N MET A 200 0.40 19.37 5.66
CA MET A 200 0.10 17.99 6.01
C MET A 200 1.38 17.19 6.32
N GLY A 201 1.35 16.42 7.41
CA GLY A 201 2.47 15.56 7.81
C GLY A 201 3.53 16.25 8.67
N SER A 202 3.35 17.55 8.97
CA SER A 202 4.16 18.30 9.91
C SER A 202 3.63 18.17 11.35
N THR A 203 4.43 18.51 12.34
CA THR A 203 4.06 18.43 13.78
C THR A 203 4.21 19.77 14.45
N VAL A 204 3.19 20.20 15.20
CA VAL A 204 3.29 21.38 16.08
C VAL A 204 4.11 21.02 17.29
N VAL A 205 5.27 21.66 17.46
CA VAL A 205 6.19 21.35 18.58
C VAL A 205 6.08 22.37 19.72
N TYR A 206 5.54 23.56 19.44
CA TYR A 206 5.38 24.59 20.45
C TYR A 206 4.25 25.55 20.11
N GLY A 207 3.56 26.10 21.14
CA GLY A 207 2.52 27.11 20.97
C GLY A 207 1.20 26.53 20.48
N ARG A 208 0.35 27.42 19.95
CA ARG A 208 -0.97 27.09 19.42
C ARG A 208 -1.37 28.06 18.31
N GLY A 209 -2.31 27.66 17.48
CA GLY A 209 -2.83 28.52 16.41
C GLY A 209 -4.11 28.00 15.81
N LYS A 210 -4.65 28.79 14.89
CA LYS A 210 -5.79 28.41 14.03
C LYS A 210 -5.38 28.50 12.57
N ALA A 211 -5.84 27.59 11.76
CA ALA A 211 -5.63 27.62 10.32
C ALA A 211 -6.92 27.28 9.57
N VAL A 212 -7.16 27.94 8.44
CA VAL A 212 -8.18 27.49 7.49
C VAL A 212 -7.53 26.52 6.51
N ILE A 213 -8.17 25.39 6.30
CA ILE A 213 -7.70 24.35 5.37
C ILE A 213 -7.89 24.83 3.93
N THR A 214 -6.79 24.83 3.17
CA THR A 214 -6.76 25.28 1.77
C THR A 214 -6.71 24.10 0.80
N ALA A 215 -6.05 22.99 1.18
CA ALA A 215 -5.96 21.80 0.36
C ALA A 215 -6.01 20.52 1.22
N THR A 216 -6.61 19.46 0.68
CA THR A 216 -6.79 18.16 1.33
C THR A 216 -6.31 17.03 0.44
N GLY A 217 -5.95 15.88 1.03
CA GLY A 217 -5.60 14.65 0.32
C GLY A 217 -4.47 14.83 -0.70
N MET A 218 -4.74 14.48 -1.93
CA MET A 218 -3.75 14.53 -3.03
C MET A 218 -3.40 15.96 -3.50
N ASP A 219 -4.22 16.95 -3.15
CA ASP A 219 -3.97 18.35 -3.51
C ASP A 219 -2.99 19.06 -2.55
N THR A 220 -2.68 18.43 -1.40
CA THR A 220 -1.67 18.92 -0.45
C THR A 220 -0.25 18.78 -1.02
N GLU A 221 0.72 19.51 -0.47
CA GLU A 221 2.13 19.37 -0.87
C GLU A 221 2.63 17.94 -0.62
N MET A 222 2.23 17.31 0.49
CA MET A 222 2.51 15.89 0.76
C MET A 222 1.81 14.98 -0.26
N GLY A 223 0.59 15.30 -0.66
CA GLY A 223 -0.18 14.57 -1.68
C GLY A 223 0.49 14.58 -3.05
N LYS A 224 1.05 15.72 -3.46
CA LYS A 224 1.82 15.85 -4.70
C LYS A 224 3.06 14.94 -4.70
N ILE A 225 3.78 14.90 -3.57
CA ILE A 225 4.93 13.99 -3.39
C ILE A 225 4.48 12.54 -3.44
N ALA A 226 3.41 12.19 -2.72
CA ALA A 226 2.84 10.84 -2.72
C ALA A 226 2.38 10.40 -4.12
N GLY A 227 1.82 11.32 -4.92
CA GLY A 227 1.42 11.05 -6.30
C GLY A 227 2.58 10.68 -7.22
N VAL A 228 3.73 11.32 -7.05
CA VAL A 228 4.96 10.97 -7.79
C VAL A 228 5.50 9.61 -7.33
N LEU A 229 5.50 9.35 -6.02
CA LEU A 229 5.98 8.09 -5.44
C LEU A 229 5.06 6.90 -5.78
N ALA A 230 3.75 7.12 -5.89
CA ALA A 230 2.80 6.06 -6.26
C ALA A 230 2.99 5.51 -7.67
N GLN A 231 3.67 6.24 -8.55
CA GLN A 231 4.05 5.79 -9.90
C GLN A 231 5.33 4.95 -9.91
N THR A 232 6.04 4.88 -8.79
CA THR A 232 7.26 4.08 -8.64
C THR A 232 6.86 2.67 -8.20
N GLU A 233 7.38 1.64 -8.88
CA GLU A 233 7.13 0.25 -8.50
C GLU A 233 7.51 0.02 -7.03
N GLN A 234 6.66 -0.71 -6.31
CA GLN A 234 6.92 -1.05 -4.91
C GLN A 234 8.19 -1.90 -4.83
N GLU A 235 9.23 -1.37 -4.22
CA GLU A 235 10.45 -2.12 -3.97
C GLU A 235 10.19 -3.29 -3.02
N GLN A 236 10.66 -4.47 -3.41
CA GLN A 236 10.61 -5.66 -2.56
C GLN A 236 11.47 -5.47 -1.32
N THR A 237 11.00 -5.95 -0.19
CA THR A 237 11.79 -5.92 1.06
C THR A 237 13.06 -6.77 0.93
N PRO A 238 14.11 -6.49 1.71
CA PRO A 238 15.32 -7.31 1.75
C PRO A 238 15.03 -8.79 2.03
N LEU A 239 14.04 -9.08 2.89
CA LEU A 239 13.60 -10.44 3.19
C LEU A 239 12.92 -11.08 1.97
N GLN A 240 12.00 -10.38 1.32
CA GLN A 240 11.34 -10.87 0.11
C GLN A 240 12.34 -11.15 -1.02
N ARG A 241 13.34 -10.26 -1.21
CA ARG A 241 14.42 -10.50 -2.18
C ARG A 241 15.19 -11.77 -1.88
N LYS A 242 15.64 -11.98 -0.63
CA LYS A 242 16.34 -13.20 -0.22
C LYS A 242 15.51 -14.46 -0.38
N LEU A 243 14.20 -14.39 -0.07
CA LEU A 243 13.28 -15.52 -0.25
C LEU A 243 13.07 -15.84 -1.73
N ASN A 244 12.93 -14.82 -2.58
CA ASN A 244 12.83 -15.00 -4.02
C ASN A 244 14.12 -15.57 -4.62
N GLU A 245 15.30 -15.17 -4.13
CA GLU A 245 16.59 -15.74 -4.53
C GLU A 245 16.70 -17.22 -4.08
N LEU A 246 16.29 -17.52 -2.86
CA LEU A 246 16.22 -18.89 -2.36
C LEU A 246 15.26 -19.74 -3.20
N GLY A 247 14.06 -19.23 -3.47
CA GLY A 247 13.07 -19.89 -4.32
C GLY A 247 13.61 -20.20 -5.72
N LYS A 248 14.25 -19.20 -6.36
CA LYS A 248 14.91 -19.39 -7.66
C LYS A 248 16.02 -20.44 -7.62
N THR A 249 16.81 -20.47 -6.55
CA THR A 249 17.89 -21.43 -6.38
C THR A 249 17.34 -22.85 -6.18
N MET A 250 16.31 -22.99 -5.35
CA MET A 250 15.61 -24.26 -5.14
C MET A 250 14.96 -24.76 -6.43
N SER A 251 14.28 -23.89 -7.18
CA SER A 251 13.67 -24.27 -8.46
C SER A 251 14.69 -24.74 -9.47
N LYS A 252 15.87 -24.12 -9.56
CA LYS A 252 16.96 -24.56 -10.44
C LYS A 252 17.52 -25.92 -10.02
N LEU A 253 17.69 -26.13 -8.71
CA LEU A 253 18.18 -27.40 -8.15
C LEU A 253 17.19 -28.53 -8.43
N VAL A 254 15.90 -28.31 -8.16
CA VAL A 254 14.83 -29.27 -8.44
C VAL A 254 14.77 -29.60 -9.93
N LEU A 255 14.79 -28.57 -10.79
CA LEU A 255 14.80 -28.79 -12.25
C LEU A 255 16.01 -29.62 -12.67
N GLY A 256 17.21 -29.35 -12.13
CA GLY A 256 18.42 -30.13 -12.41
C GLY A 256 18.27 -31.61 -11.99
N ILE A 257 17.69 -31.86 -10.81
CA ILE A 257 17.42 -33.23 -10.32
C ILE A 257 16.40 -33.94 -11.24
N CYS A 258 15.31 -33.22 -11.63
CA CYS A 258 14.29 -33.79 -12.50
C CYS A 258 14.85 -34.18 -13.88
N VAL A 259 15.68 -33.31 -14.47
CA VAL A 259 16.36 -33.60 -15.74
C VAL A 259 17.32 -34.80 -15.59
N PHE A 260 18.05 -34.85 -14.48
CA PHE A 260 18.94 -35.98 -14.19
C PHE A 260 18.17 -37.29 -14.07
N ILE A 261 17.09 -37.34 -13.31
CA ILE A 261 16.24 -38.53 -13.13
C ILE A 261 15.59 -38.91 -14.46
N PHE A 262 15.07 -37.96 -15.21
CA PHE A 262 14.49 -38.21 -16.54
C PHE A 262 15.49 -38.90 -17.47
N ILE A 263 16.73 -38.38 -17.55
CA ILE A 263 17.78 -38.99 -18.39
C ILE A 263 18.19 -40.34 -17.84
N PHE A 264 18.34 -40.48 -16.52
CA PHE A 264 18.72 -41.71 -15.87
C PHE A 264 17.69 -42.83 -16.13
N ASP A 265 16.42 -42.57 -15.87
CA ASP A 265 15.35 -43.53 -16.09
C ASP A 265 15.23 -43.93 -17.57
N LEU A 266 15.42 -42.97 -18.48
CA LEU A 266 15.41 -43.22 -19.91
C LEU A 266 16.57 -44.15 -20.34
N VAL A 267 17.74 -43.95 -19.76
CA VAL A 267 18.93 -44.82 -20.02
C VAL A 267 18.74 -46.22 -19.42
N VAL A 268 18.19 -46.32 -18.21
CA VAL A 268 17.92 -47.58 -17.53
C VAL A 268 16.83 -48.39 -18.25
N ALA A 269 15.81 -47.74 -18.79
CA ALA A 269 14.76 -48.38 -19.57
C ALA A 269 15.29 -49.08 -20.86
N GLY A 270 16.38 -48.57 -21.42
CA GLY A 270 17.05 -49.15 -22.58
C GLY A 270 16.26 -49.13 -23.90
N GLU A 271 15.02 -48.69 -23.83
CA GLU A 271 14.10 -48.56 -24.98
C GLU A 271 13.62 -47.10 -25.13
N PHE A 272 13.85 -46.51 -26.32
CA PHE A 272 13.45 -45.16 -26.63
C PHE A 272 12.12 -45.15 -27.38
N THR A 273 11.08 -45.80 -26.82
CA THR A 273 9.72 -45.70 -27.35
C THR A 273 9.04 -44.41 -26.87
N LEU A 274 8.06 -43.93 -27.59
CA LEU A 274 7.30 -42.73 -27.24
C LEU A 274 6.69 -42.89 -25.80
N ASP A 275 6.13 -44.07 -25.54
CA ASP A 275 5.49 -44.40 -24.25
C ASP A 275 6.50 -44.38 -23.08
N THR A 276 7.71 -44.90 -23.29
CA THR A 276 8.77 -44.86 -22.29
C THR A 276 9.24 -43.43 -22.00
N VAL A 277 9.42 -42.60 -23.04
CA VAL A 277 9.80 -41.21 -22.90
C VAL A 277 8.73 -40.41 -22.14
N LEU A 278 7.47 -40.67 -22.44
CA LEU A 278 6.35 -39.95 -21.80
C LEU A 278 6.15 -40.39 -20.35
N SER A 279 6.23 -41.69 -20.06
CA SER A 279 6.10 -42.19 -18.69
C SER A 279 7.24 -41.70 -17.78
N THR A 280 8.50 -41.73 -18.24
CA THR A 280 9.64 -41.19 -17.49
C THR A 280 9.56 -39.67 -17.32
N PHE A 281 9.05 -38.94 -18.33
CA PHE A 281 8.79 -37.50 -18.22
C PHE A 281 7.73 -37.19 -17.15
N MET A 282 6.64 -37.96 -17.08
CA MET A 282 5.60 -37.79 -16.06
C MET A 282 6.11 -38.06 -14.66
N VAL A 283 6.98 -39.09 -14.48
CA VAL A 283 7.65 -39.34 -13.20
C VAL A 283 8.52 -38.16 -12.77
N ALA A 284 9.34 -37.61 -13.69
CA ALA A 284 10.18 -36.46 -13.41
C ALA A 284 9.36 -35.21 -13.05
N VAL A 285 8.24 -34.97 -13.75
CA VAL A 285 7.32 -33.87 -13.44
C VAL A 285 6.64 -34.05 -12.09
N SER A 286 6.15 -35.25 -11.79
CA SER A 286 5.53 -35.57 -10.48
C SER A 286 6.51 -35.33 -9.33
N LEU A 287 7.77 -35.69 -9.52
CA LEU A 287 8.83 -35.43 -8.56
C LEU A 287 9.12 -33.92 -8.40
N ALA A 288 9.14 -33.19 -9.53
CA ALA A 288 9.29 -31.73 -9.51
C ALA A 288 8.23 -31.08 -8.63
N VAL A 289 6.97 -31.44 -8.85
CA VAL A 289 5.82 -30.94 -8.08
C VAL A 289 5.97 -31.23 -6.59
N ALA A 290 6.35 -32.46 -6.22
CA ALA A 290 6.51 -32.86 -4.82
C ALA A 290 7.71 -32.19 -4.11
N ALA A 291 8.74 -31.78 -4.86
CA ALA A 291 9.98 -31.26 -4.31
C ALA A 291 9.98 -29.74 -4.14
N ILE A 292 9.04 -29.01 -4.73
CA ILE A 292 9.03 -27.56 -4.66
C ILE A 292 8.25 -27.09 -3.40
N PRO A 293 8.86 -26.25 -2.54
CA PRO A 293 8.20 -25.73 -1.34
C PRO A 293 7.13 -24.69 -1.72
N GLU A 294 5.88 -25.15 -1.78
CA GLU A 294 4.74 -24.28 -2.07
C GLU A 294 4.55 -23.23 -0.97
N GLY A 295 4.34 -22.00 -1.34
CA GLY A 295 3.90 -20.95 -0.41
C GLY A 295 4.95 -20.33 0.49
N LEU A 296 6.26 -20.46 0.23
CA LEU A 296 7.30 -19.90 1.10
C LEU A 296 7.13 -18.39 1.30
N ALA A 297 6.86 -17.63 0.25
CA ALA A 297 6.62 -16.19 0.32
C ALA A 297 5.32 -15.85 1.06
N THR A 298 4.28 -16.66 0.86
CA THR A 298 2.97 -16.48 1.51
C THR A 298 3.05 -16.78 3.01
N VAL A 299 3.74 -17.85 3.41
CA VAL A 299 3.95 -18.20 4.83
C VAL A 299 4.65 -17.05 5.57
N VAL A 300 5.67 -16.47 4.96
CA VAL A 300 6.38 -15.32 5.56
C VAL A 300 5.46 -14.11 5.72
N THR A 301 4.66 -13.78 4.73
CA THR A 301 3.70 -12.68 4.82
C THR A 301 2.67 -12.92 5.93
N VAL A 302 2.17 -14.14 6.08
CA VAL A 302 1.25 -14.54 7.14
C VAL A 302 1.91 -14.44 8.52
N VAL A 303 3.15 -14.94 8.67
CA VAL A 303 3.90 -14.88 9.94
C VAL A 303 4.19 -13.44 10.33
N LEU A 304 4.61 -12.60 9.39
CA LEU A 304 4.80 -11.15 9.63
C LEU A 304 3.49 -10.48 10.05
N SER A 305 2.37 -10.80 9.39
CA SER A 305 1.05 -10.26 9.74
C SER A 305 0.61 -10.65 11.16
N ILE A 306 0.83 -11.92 11.55
CA ILE A 306 0.61 -12.39 12.93
C ILE A 306 1.51 -11.65 13.92
N GLY A 307 2.79 -11.48 13.58
CA GLY A 307 3.75 -10.72 14.38
C GLY A 307 3.28 -9.29 14.63
N VAL A 308 2.90 -8.57 13.58
CA VAL A 308 2.34 -7.20 13.66
C VAL A 308 1.08 -7.16 14.52
N THR A 309 0.16 -8.10 14.34
CA THR A 309 -1.06 -8.19 15.15
C THR A 309 -0.75 -8.37 16.64
N ASN A 310 0.22 -9.23 16.96
CA ASN A 310 0.64 -9.43 18.35
C ASN A 310 1.34 -8.21 18.95
N MET A 311 2.18 -7.51 18.17
CA MET A 311 2.82 -6.26 18.58
C MET A 311 1.79 -5.15 18.80
N SER A 312 0.79 -5.03 17.94
CA SER A 312 -0.32 -4.09 18.09
C SER A 312 -1.13 -4.31 19.38
N LYS A 313 -1.37 -5.57 19.77
CA LYS A 313 -1.99 -5.90 21.06
C LYS A 313 -1.19 -5.43 22.28
N GLN A 314 0.11 -5.28 22.11
CA GLN A 314 1.03 -4.72 23.13
C GLN A 314 1.24 -3.21 22.97
N HIS A 315 0.35 -2.52 22.26
CA HIS A 315 0.40 -1.07 21.99
C HIS A 315 1.63 -0.61 21.18
N ALA A 316 2.34 -1.53 20.51
CA ALA A 316 3.41 -1.21 19.58
C ALA A 316 2.81 -1.02 18.18
N VAL A 317 2.72 0.26 17.75
CA VAL A 317 2.15 0.59 16.44
C VAL A 317 3.24 0.50 15.36
N ILE A 318 3.08 -0.44 14.44
CA ILE A 318 3.98 -0.61 13.29
C ILE A 318 3.33 0.04 12.07
N ARG A 319 3.96 1.07 11.54
CA ARG A 319 3.46 1.81 10.37
C ARG A 319 3.77 1.14 9.03
N ARG A 320 4.74 0.24 8.97
CA ARG A 320 5.12 -0.50 7.76
C ARG A 320 5.48 -1.94 8.09
N LEU A 321 4.80 -2.90 7.46
CA LEU A 321 5.09 -4.34 7.60
C LEU A 321 6.53 -4.68 7.20
N THR A 322 7.09 -3.89 6.30
CA THR A 322 8.44 -4.03 5.75
C THR A 322 9.56 -3.61 6.70
N ALA A 323 9.23 -3.01 7.84
CA ALA A 323 10.19 -2.53 8.83
C ALA A 323 10.43 -3.55 9.98
N VAL A 324 9.77 -4.71 9.92
CA VAL A 324 9.86 -5.77 10.95
C VAL A 324 10.80 -6.89 10.51
#